data_8bc4b123b40bfd9e5548ce8f6e34af91
#
_entry.id   8bc4b123b40bfd9e5548ce8f6e34af91
#
_cell.length_a   1.000
_cell.length_b   1.000
_cell.length_c   1.000
_cell.angle_alpha   90.00
_cell.angle_beta   90.00
_cell.angle_gamma   90.00
#
_symmetry.space_group_name_H-M   'P 1'
#
loop_
_entity.id
_entity.type
_entity.pdbx_description
1 polymer ?
#
loop_
_entity_poly.entity_id
_entity_poly.type
_entity_poly.pdbx_seq_one_letter_code
_entity_poly.pdbx_strand_id
1 'polypeptide(L)'
;MRTALDSSVVILLQRRQPGWEWWRQVLTQAATEGSLLINPVVFAECSAGFPSAEAALKEFESIQVHFDPISPESAYLAGQTFLRYRREGGPRQHFIPDFLIAAHATVQADRLTATDRGYLRVYFPNLSLITPTA
;
A
#
# COMPACT_ATOMS: atom_id res chain seq x y z
N MET A 1 9.12 -8.72 -10.19
CA MET A 1 8.14 -7.63 -10.05
C MET A 1 7.94 -7.31 -8.57
N ARG A 2 7.98 -6.04 -8.22
CA ARG A 2 7.80 -5.58 -6.83
C ARG A 2 6.37 -5.07 -6.67
N THR A 3 5.62 -5.67 -5.76
CA THR A 3 4.21 -5.33 -5.53
C THR A 3 4.05 -4.76 -4.12
N ALA A 4 3.67 -3.49 -4.03
CA ALA A 4 3.38 -2.84 -2.75
C ALA A 4 1.93 -3.11 -2.34
N LEU A 5 1.69 -3.19 -1.02
CA LEU A 5 0.37 -3.43 -0.47
C LEU A 5 -0.13 -2.18 0.23
N ASP A 6 -1.33 -1.73 -0.14
CA ASP A 6 -2.03 -0.71 0.63
C ASP A 6 -2.59 -1.31 1.93
N SER A 7 -2.73 -0.48 2.95
CA SER A 7 -3.29 -0.91 4.24
C SER A 7 -4.67 -1.54 4.09
N SER A 8 -5.48 -1.04 3.15
CA SER A 8 -6.83 -1.56 2.92
C SER A 8 -6.83 -3.05 2.60
N VAL A 9 -5.85 -3.51 1.82
CA VAL A 9 -5.73 -4.93 1.45
C VAL A 9 -5.25 -5.75 2.64
N VAL A 10 -4.24 -5.26 3.36
CA VAL A 10 -3.71 -5.96 4.53
C VAL A 10 -4.76 -6.13 5.62
N ILE A 11 -5.48 -5.04 5.94
CA ILE A 11 -6.54 -5.07 6.95
C ILE A 11 -7.67 -6.02 6.54
N LEU A 12 -8.07 -5.98 5.28
CA LEU A 12 -9.11 -6.85 4.74
C LEU A 12 -8.73 -8.32 4.95
N LEU A 13 -7.49 -8.68 4.66
CA LEU A 13 -6.99 -10.03 4.86
C LEU A 13 -6.88 -10.41 6.34
N GLN A 14 -6.36 -9.51 7.18
CA GLN A 14 -6.23 -9.75 8.62
C GLN A 14 -7.59 -10.02 9.28
N ARG A 15 -8.62 -9.34 8.82
CA ARG A 15 -9.98 -9.45 9.38
C ARG A 15 -10.89 -10.37 8.60
N ARG A 16 -10.39 -10.99 7.55
CA ARG A 16 -11.16 -11.84 6.64
C ARG A 16 -12.48 -11.20 6.20
N GLN A 17 -12.39 -9.93 5.81
CA GLN A 17 -13.53 -9.19 5.29
C GLN A 17 -13.95 -9.74 3.93
N PRO A 18 -15.16 -9.42 3.44
CA PRO A 18 -15.63 -9.91 2.14
C PRO A 18 -14.63 -9.64 1.02
N GLY A 19 -14.33 -10.65 0.22
CA GLY A 19 -13.33 -10.57 -0.85
C GLY A 19 -11.94 -11.02 -0.45
N TRP A 20 -11.73 -11.44 0.81
CA TRP A 20 -10.40 -11.83 1.28
C TRP A 20 -9.82 -13.03 0.51
N GLU A 21 -10.66 -13.94 0.05
CA GLU A 21 -10.21 -15.12 -0.69
C GLU A 21 -9.64 -14.75 -2.05
N TRP A 22 -10.29 -13.81 -2.74
CA TRP A 22 -9.80 -13.28 -4.00
C TRP A 22 -8.45 -12.57 -3.81
N TRP A 23 -8.35 -11.72 -2.78
CA TRP A 23 -7.11 -11.02 -2.48
C TRP A 23 -5.98 -11.98 -2.10
N ARG A 24 -6.31 -13.03 -1.37
CA ARG A 24 -5.32 -14.05 -1.03
C ARG A 24 -4.76 -14.71 -2.30
N GLN A 25 -5.60 -15.02 -3.27
CA GLN A 25 -5.17 -15.57 -4.55
C GLN A 25 -4.30 -14.57 -5.32
N VAL A 26 -4.70 -13.32 -5.37
CA VAL A 26 -3.95 -12.25 -6.05
C VAL A 26 -2.55 -12.11 -5.45
N LEU A 27 -2.44 -12.07 -4.12
CA LEU A 27 -1.15 -11.91 -3.45
C LEU A 27 -0.28 -13.17 -3.57
N THR A 28 -0.89 -14.34 -3.54
CA THR A 28 -0.16 -15.59 -3.75
C THR A 28 0.47 -15.60 -5.15
N GLN A 29 -0.29 -15.18 -6.16
CA GLN A 29 0.23 -15.08 -7.52
C GLN A 29 1.33 -14.02 -7.62
N ALA A 30 1.12 -12.85 -7.01
CA ALA A 30 2.12 -11.79 -7.02
C ALA A 30 3.42 -12.22 -6.35
N ALA A 31 3.35 -13.02 -5.30
CA ALA A 31 4.52 -13.55 -4.62
C ALA A 31 5.34 -14.50 -5.49
N THR A 32 4.72 -15.16 -6.46
CA THR A 32 5.45 -15.98 -7.45
C THR A 32 6.15 -15.13 -8.49
N GLU A 33 5.67 -13.91 -8.72
CA GLU A 33 6.21 -12.99 -9.72
C GLU A 33 7.32 -12.08 -9.17
N GLY A 34 7.44 -11.96 -7.86
CA GLY A 34 8.44 -11.12 -7.22
C GLY A 34 8.11 -10.83 -5.77
N SER A 35 8.60 -9.71 -5.27
CA SER A 35 8.49 -9.34 -3.85
C SER A 35 7.17 -8.65 -3.54
N LEU A 36 6.60 -8.97 -2.37
CA LEU A 36 5.51 -8.20 -1.77
C LEU A 36 6.11 -7.25 -0.74
N LEU A 37 5.70 -5.98 -0.77
CA LEU A 37 6.30 -4.93 0.05
C LEU A 37 5.25 -4.19 0.86
N ILE A 38 5.60 -3.86 2.12
CA ILE A 38 4.86 -2.88 2.91
C ILE A 38 5.82 -1.79 3.35
N ASN A 39 5.39 -0.54 3.28
CA ASN A 39 6.17 0.59 3.73
C ASN A 39 5.89 0.90 5.21
N PRO A 40 6.63 1.84 5.84
CA PRO A 40 6.43 2.18 7.25
C PRO A 40 5.02 2.62 7.61
N VAL A 41 4.31 3.29 6.70
CA VAL A 41 2.93 3.75 6.97
C VAL A 41 1.98 2.55 7.08
N VAL A 42 2.05 1.64 6.10
CA VAL A 42 1.24 0.41 6.12
C VAL A 42 1.59 -0.43 7.33
N PHE A 43 2.89 -0.55 7.62
CA PHE A 43 3.35 -1.28 8.80
C PHE A 43 2.75 -0.69 10.09
N ALA A 44 2.79 0.64 10.23
CA ALA A 44 2.23 1.31 11.40
C ALA A 44 0.73 1.05 11.54
N GLU A 45 0.01 1.12 10.43
CA GLU A 45 -1.44 0.94 10.44
C GLU A 45 -1.87 -0.52 10.69
N CYS A 46 -1.03 -1.49 10.30
CA CYS A 46 -1.40 -2.91 10.34
C CYS A 46 -0.71 -3.71 11.44
N SER A 47 0.21 -3.11 12.18
CA SER A 47 0.99 -3.82 13.21
C SER A 47 0.50 -3.60 14.64
N ALA A 48 -0.46 -2.72 14.85
CA ALA A 48 -0.89 -2.31 16.19
C ALA A 48 -1.40 -3.45 17.06
N GLY A 49 -1.94 -4.52 16.47
CA GLY A 49 -2.44 -5.68 17.20
C GLY A 49 -1.36 -6.68 17.64
N PHE A 50 -0.11 -6.48 17.23
CA PHE A 50 0.98 -7.38 17.58
C PHE A 50 1.65 -6.94 18.89
N PRO A 51 2.24 -7.88 19.64
CA PRO A 51 2.86 -7.53 20.94
C PRO A 51 4.15 -6.71 20.82
N SER A 52 4.78 -6.70 19.63
CA SER A 52 6.02 -5.95 19.40
C SER A 52 6.23 -5.73 17.91
N ALA A 53 7.11 -4.78 17.56
CA ALA A 53 7.50 -4.58 16.16
C ALA A 53 8.18 -5.82 15.59
N GLU A 54 9.00 -6.48 16.40
CA GLU A 54 9.68 -7.71 15.98
C GLU A 54 8.68 -8.82 15.64
N ALA A 55 7.66 -9.00 16.48
CA ALA A 55 6.62 -10.00 16.25
C ALA A 55 5.85 -9.69 14.95
N ALA A 56 5.53 -8.43 14.70
CA ALA A 56 4.83 -8.01 13.49
C ALA A 56 5.69 -8.27 12.24
N LEU A 57 6.95 -7.87 12.26
CA LEU A 57 7.88 -8.11 11.15
C LEU A 57 7.99 -9.60 10.83
N LYS A 58 8.12 -10.41 11.86
CA LYS A 58 8.26 -11.85 11.72
C LYS A 58 7.02 -12.46 11.06
N GLU A 59 5.84 -12.01 11.46
CA GLU A 59 4.59 -12.49 10.88
C GLU A 59 4.47 -12.09 9.40
N PHE A 60 4.77 -10.85 9.04
CA PHE A 60 4.76 -10.42 7.66
C PHE A 60 5.79 -11.17 6.82
N GLU A 61 7.00 -11.35 7.31
CA GLU A 61 8.03 -12.09 6.60
C GLU A 61 7.65 -13.55 6.40
N SER A 62 6.92 -14.16 7.34
CA SER A 62 6.47 -15.55 7.23
C SER A 62 5.52 -15.77 6.05
N ILE A 63 4.83 -14.72 5.62
CA ILE A 63 3.97 -14.75 4.43
C ILE A 63 4.59 -14.02 3.25
N GLN A 64 5.89 -13.84 3.27
CA GLN A 64 6.69 -13.24 2.19
C GLN A 64 6.37 -11.77 1.92
N VAL A 65 5.92 -11.04 2.93
CA VAL A 65 5.69 -9.60 2.86
C VAL A 65 6.87 -8.90 3.54
N HIS A 66 7.60 -8.09 2.78
CA HIS A 66 8.83 -7.46 3.24
C HIS A 66 8.62 -5.99 3.59
N PHE A 67 9.20 -5.56 4.69
CA PHE A 67 9.23 -4.16 5.07
C PHE A 67 10.19 -3.41 4.16
N ASP A 68 9.71 -2.33 3.52
CA ASP A 68 10.49 -1.51 2.61
C ASP A 68 10.47 -0.06 3.07
N PRO A 69 11.60 0.53 3.49
CA PRO A 69 11.63 1.93 3.93
C PRO A 69 11.20 2.90 2.83
N ILE A 70 10.65 4.03 3.24
CA ILE A 70 10.29 5.10 2.30
C ILE A 70 11.54 5.94 2.00
N SER A 71 11.91 6.02 0.73
CA SER A 71 13.04 6.82 0.30
C SER A 71 12.74 8.32 0.39
N PRO A 72 13.77 9.18 0.48
CA PRO A 72 13.56 10.63 0.39
C PRO A 72 12.82 11.05 -0.88
N GLU A 73 13.11 10.40 -2.00
CA GLU A 73 12.43 10.67 -3.28
C GLU A 73 10.93 10.38 -3.19
N SER A 74 10.57 9.24 -2.61
CA SER A 74 9.16 8.88 -2.40
C SER A 74 8.45 9.85 -1.48
N ALA A 75 9.10 10.22 -0.37
CA ALA A 75 8.54 11.17 0.60
C ALA A 75 8.34 12.54 -0.04
N TYR A 76 9.29 13.00 -0.84
CA TYR A 76 9.19 14.29 -1.53
C TYR A 76 8.03 14.29 -2.52
N LEU A 77 7.91 13.23 -3.32
CA LEU A 77 6.79 13.07 -4.26
C LEU A 77 5.44 13.11 -3.52
N ALA A 78 5.34 12.41 -2.40
CA ALA A 78 4.12 12.41 -1.59
C ALA A 78 3.75 13.81 -1.13
N GLY A 79 4.71 14.55 -0.61
CA GLY A 79 4.49 15.91 -0.12
C GLY A 79 4.05 16.87 -1.22
N GLN A 80 4.73 16.83 -2.37
CA GLN A 80 4.39 17.68 -3.50
C GLN A 80 3.00 17.37 -4.06
N THR A 81 2.68 16.09 -4.17
CA THR A 81 1.38 15.65 -4.69
C THR A 81 0.25 16.01 -3.74
N PHE A 82 0.46 15.82 -2.43
CA PHE A 82 -0.52 16.19 -1.40
C PHE A 82 -0.80 17.70 -1.39
N LEU A 83 0.26 18.52 -1.53
CA LEU A 83 0.11 19.96 -1.60
C LEU A 83 -0.74 20.36 -2.81
N ARG A 84 -0.49 19.77 -3.97
CA ARG A 84 -1.29 20.00 -5.17
C ARG A 84 -2.75 19.60 -4.95
N TYR A 85 -2.97 18.45 -4.34
CA TYR A 85 -4.31 17.95 -4.01
C TYR A 85 -5.08 18.96 -3.16
N ARG A 86 -4.45 19.50 -2.13
CA ARG A 86 -5.07 20.51 -1.25
C ARG A 86 -5.36 21.82 -1.97
N ARG A 87 -4.44 22.27 -2.82
CA ARG A 87 -4.60 23.51 -3.61
C ARG A 87 -5.74 23.40 -4.62
N GLU A 88 -5.96 22.23 -5.16
CA GLU A 88 -7.04 21.98 -6.12
C GLU A 88 -8.39 21.74 -5.44
N GLY A 89 -8.48 21.97 -4.11
CA GLY A 89 -9.73 21.81 -3.37
C GLY A 89 -10.13 20.36 -3.16
N GLY A 90 -9.18 19.45 -3.11
CA GLY A 90 -9.45 18.03 -2.91
C GLY A 90 -10.27 17.76 -1.64
N PRO A 91 -11.21 16.80 -1.66
CA PRO A 91 -12.00 16.45 -0.48
C PRO A 91 -11.10 16.06 0.68
N ARG A 92 -11.53 16.40 1.91
CA ARG A 92 -10.77 16.04 3.11
C ARG A 92 -10.88 14.55 3.47
N GLN A 93 -10.97 13.70 2.46
CA GLN A 93 -11.05 12.25 2.61
C GLN A 93 -9.69 11.58 2.53
N HIS A 94 -8.69 12.28 2.01
CA HIS A 94 -7.35 11.73 1.81
C HIS A 94 -6.32 12.59 2.53
N PHE A 95 -5.44 11.92 3.26
CA PHE A 95 -4.44 12.55 4.12
C PHE A 95 -3.05 12.10 3.68
N ILE A 96 -2.02 12.72 4.25
CA ILE A 96 -0.63 12.46 3.86
C ILE A 96 -0.26 10.97 3.87
N PRO A 97 -0.75 10.13 4.80
CA PRO A 97 -0.44 8.69 4.75
C PRO A 97 -0.81 8.03 3.43
N ASP A 98 -1.96 8.36 2.85
CA ASP A 98 -2.38 7.80 1.56
C ASP A 98 -1.41 8.16 0.45
N PHE A 99 -0.90 9.41 0.47
CA PHE A 99 0.04 9.89 -0.52
C PHE A 99 1.41 9.27 -0.35
N LEU A 100 1.82 8.98 0.88
CA LEU A 100 3.08 8.26 1.14
C LEU A 100 3.02 6.84 0.61
N ILE A 101 1.89 6.16 0.79
CA ILE A 101 1.70 4.80 0.27
C ILE A 101 1.76 4.79 -1.26
N ALA A 102 1.05 5.70 -1.89
CA ALA A 102 1.02 5.79 -3.36
C ALA A 102 2.38 6.21 -3.94
N ALA A 103 3.05 7.17 -3.31
CA ALA A 103 4.36 7.63 -3.77
C ALA A 103 5.42 6.53 -3.62
N HIS A 104 5.42 5.83 -2.50
CA HIS A 104 6.32 4.69 -2.29
C HIS A 104 6.15 3.65 -3.40
N ALA A 105 4.92 3.29 -3.70
CA ALA A 105 4.64 2.32 -4.76
C ALA A 105 5.07 2.83 -6.14
N THR A 106 4.85 4.12 -6.42
CA THR A 106 5.22 4.74 -7.70
C THR A 106 6.73 4.74 -7.91
N VAL A 107 7.50 5.08 -6.88
CA VAL A 107 8.97 5.23 -6.97
C VAL A 107 9.69 3.91 -6.75
N GLN A 108 9.25 3.12 -5.76
CA GLN A 108 10.03 1.98 -5.26
C GLN A 108 9.45 0.61 -5.63
N ALA A 109 8.27 0.57 -6.21
CA ALA A 109 7.63 -0.68 -6.62
C ALA A 109 7.16 -0.61 -8.07
N ASP A 110 6.63 -1.71 -8.58
CA ASP A 110 6.10 -1.78 -9.94
C ASP A 110 4.59 -1.55 -9.94
N ARG A 111 3.92 -1.89 -8.85
CA ARG A 111 2.46 -1.75 -8.75
C ARG A 111 2.02 -1.72 -7.29
N LEU A 112 0.79 -1.29 -7.06
CA LEU A 112 0.15 -1.22 -5.74
C LEU A 112 -1.15 -2.02 -5.76
N THR A 113 -1.38 -2.83 -4.74
CA THR A 113 -2.69 -3.45 -4.51
C THR A 113 -3.49 -2.57 -3.56
N ALA A 114 -4.71 -2.23 -3.93
CA ALA A 114 -5.58 -1.37 -3.15
C ALA A 114 -7.05 -1.72 -3.42
N THR A 115 -7.88 -1.55 -2.40
CA THR A 115 -9.33 -1.81 -2.56
C THR A 115 -10.05 -0.67 -3.27
N ASP A 116 -9.52 0.56 -3.16
CA ASP A 116 -10.08 1.74 -3.80
C ASP A 116 -9.53 1.91 -5.20
N ARG A 117 -10.43 2.08 -6.18
CA ARG A 117 -10.07 2.21 -7.58
C ARG A 117 -9.71 3.61 -8.02
N GLY A 118 -10.09 4.62 -7.28
CA GLY A 118 -10.38 5.91 -7.90
C GLY A 118 -9.34 6.99 -7.72
N TYR A 119 -9.18 7.41 -6.49
CA TYR A 119 -8.58 8.72 -6.23
C TYR A 119 -7.09 8.82 -6.55
N LEU A 120 -6.37 7.72 -6.45
CA LEU A 120 -4.92 7.72 -6.66
C LEU A 120 -4.54 7.89 -8.13
N ARG A 121 -5.41 7.51 -9.05
CA ARG A 121 -5.10 7.53 -10.49
C ARG A 121 -4.89 8.91 -11.06
N VAL A 122 -5.60 9.91 -10.52
CA VAL A 122 -5.50 11.30 -10.99
C VAL A 122 -4.17 11.91 -10.55
N TYR A 123 -3.77 11.63 -9.32
CA TYR A 123 -2.58 12.24 -8.70
C TYR A 123 -1.31 11.41 -8.89
N PHE A 124 -1.43 10.13 -9.20
CA PHE A 124 -0.31 9.24 -9.48
C PHE A 124 -0.56 8.49 -10.79
N PRO A 125 -0.46 9.21 -11.93
CA PRO A 125 -0.84 8.62 -13.22
C PRO A 125 0.05 7.47 -13.68
N ASN A 126 1.29 7.40 -13.16
CA ASN A 126 2.22 6.33 -13.49
C ASN A 126 2.08 5.11 -12.57
N LEU A 127 1.20 5.20 -11.58
CA LEU A 127 0.97 4.11 -10.63
C LEU A 127 0.12 3.02 -11.29
N SER A 128 0.66 1.81 -11.32
CA SER A 128 -0.09 0.63 -11.73
C SER A 128 -0.83 0.06 -10.52
N LEU A 129 -2.15 -0.13 -10.64
CA LEU A 129 -2.99 -0.61 -9.55
C LEU A 129 -3.54 -1.99 -9.84
N ILE A 130 -3.56 -2.84 -8.82
CA ILE A 130 -4.40 -4.04 -8.80
C ILE A 130 -5.56 -3.72 -7.84
N THR A 131 -6.76 -3.71 -8.38
CA THR A 131 -8.00 -3.42 -7.65
C THR A 131 -9.03 -4.49 -7.98
N PRO A 132 -10.06 -4.66 -7.14
CA PRO A 132 -11.12 -5.61 -7.46
C PRO A 132 -11.81 -5.23 -8.76
N THR A 133 -12.14 -6.24 -9.56
CA THR A 133 -13.01 -6.05 -10.71
C THR A 133 -14.45 -5.87 -10.23
N ALA A 134 -15.18 -5.00 -10.90
CA ALA A 134 -16.58 -4.74 -10.54
C ALA A 134 -17.44 -5.98 -10.72
#